data_af495b71421aab6ac6e0b98549e61156
#
_entry.id   af495b71421aab6ac6e0b98549e61156
#
_cell.length_a   1.000
_cell.length_b   1.000
_cell.length_c   1.000
_cell.angle_alpha   90.00
_cell.angle_beta   90.00
_cell.angle_gamma   90.00
#
_symmetry.space_group_name_H-M   'P 1'
#
loop_
_entity.id
_entity.type
_entity.pdbx_description
1 polymer ?
#
loop_
_entity_poly.entity_id
_entity_poly.type
_entity_poly.pdbx_seq_one_letter_code
_entity_poly.pdbx_strand_id
1 'polypeptide(L)'
;LAATALQAVRRAEVRIGENALIVGLGIVGQIAVQLARIAGAHVAAMDFLPMRRELAERGGADLVLDPSDDPVEAVKEFTRGYGLDCAIIAFGGDGTETVQQIARMMKLTPDGHRMGRLAIVGGANFQTKGWPVAVGNMDIRPSSRPGPGYHDEAWEHGRDYPPVFVQWTTRRQMEETLRFAAEGRLQLEMLITHRLPLADFAEGAEALVSEPGSALGVILKP
;
A
#
# COMPACT_ATOMS: atom_id res chain seq x y z
N LEU A 1 2.67 -3.77 11.11
CA LEU A 1 2.61 -3.59 9.64
C LEU A 1 1.18 -3.27 9.17
N ALA A 2 0.14 -3.93 9.68
CA ALA A 2 -1.24 -3.66 9.26
C ALA A 2 -1.68 -2.21 9.54
N ALA A 3 -1.34 -1.66 10.71
CA ALA A 3 -1.59 -0.26 11.03
C ALA A 3 -0.81 0.71 10.10
N THR A 4 0.38 0.33 9.64
CA THR A 4 1.14 1.10 8.64
C THR A 4 0.43 1.10 7.28
N ALA A 5 -0.09 -0.05 6.85
CA ALA A 5 -0.90 -0.15 5.63
C ALA A 5 -2.20 0.66 5.74
N LEU A 6 -2.88 0.61 6.89
CA LEU A 6 -4.07 1.41 7.14
C LEU A 6 -3.75 2.92 7.09
N GLN A 7 -2.62 3.35 7.66
CA GLN A 7 -2.17 4.74 7.56
C GLN A 7 -1.96 5.15 6.09
N ALA A 8 -1.37 4.29 5.26
CA ALA A 8 -1.19 4.59 3.83
C ALA A 8 -2.53 4.75 3.10
N VAL A 9 -3.48 3.85 3.33
CA VAL A 9 -4.85 3.92 2.75
C VAL A 9 -5.55 5.20 3.17
N ARG A 10 -5.41 5.61 4.44
CA ARG A 10 -5.96 6.87 4.95
C ARG A 10 -5.27 8.10 4.37
N ARG A 11 -3.94 8.06 4.20
CA ARG A 11 -3.18 9.15 3.56
C ARG A 11 -3.52 9.31 2.08
N ALA A 12 -3.82 8.21 1.40
CA ALA A 12 -4.34 8.23 0.03
C ALA A 12 -5.82 8.66 -0.03
N GLU A 13 -6.51 8.76 1.12
CA GLU A 13 -7.95 9.08 1.20
C GLU A 13 -8.79 8.17 0.29
N VAL A 14 -8.52 6.88 0.31
CA VAL A 14 -9.29 5.91 -0.50
C VAL A 14 -10.75 5.94 -0.10
N ARG A 15 -11.65 6.12 -1.08
CA ARG A 15 -13.09 6.29 -0.86
C ARG A 15 -13.89 5.26 -1.66
N ILE A 16 -15.14 5.06 -1.25
CA ILE A 16 -16.09 4.18 -1.95
C ILE A 16 -16.19 4.57 -3.44
N GLY A 17 -16.04 3.58 -4.32
CA GLY A 17 -16.19 3.74 -5.78
C GLY A 17 -15.00 4.35 -6.49
N GLU A 18 -13.94 4.76 -5.78
CA GLU A 18 -12.71 5.26 -6.41
C GLU A 18 -11.87 4.13 -7.03
N ASN A 19 -11.13 4.47 -8.06
CA ASN A 19 -10.12 3.60 -8.68
C ASN A 19 -8.78 3.82 -7.98
N ALA A 20 -8.27 2.80 -7.29
CA ALA A 20 -7.04 2.84 -6.52
C ALA A 20 -5.99 1.88 -7.11
N LEU A 21 -4.72 2.30 -7.15
CA LEU A 21 -3.60 1.44 -7.52
C LEU A 21 -2.66 1.24 -6.33
N ILE A 22 -2.30 -0.01 -6.04
CA ILE A 22 -1.29 -0.36 -5.03
C ILE A 22 -0.06 -0.90 -5.75
N VAL A 23 1.09 -0.28 -5.56
CA VAL A 23 2.36 -0.67 -6.19
C VAL A 23 3.36 -1.14 -5.15
N GLY A 24 3.93 -2.33 -5.39
CA GLY A 24 4.75 -3.03 -4.42
C GLY A 24 3.90 -3.87 -3.48
N LEU A 25 3.81 -5.16 -3.77
CA LEU A 25 2.94 -6.12 -3.09
C LEU A 25 3.73 -6.96 -2.05
N GLY A 26 4.64 -6.32 -1.33
CA GLY A 26 5.16 -6.83 -0.07
C GLY A 26 4.06 -6.90 1.00
N ILE A 27 4.40 -7.28 2.22
CA ILE A 27 3.41 -7.46 3.29
C ILE A 27 2.52 -6.22 3.52
N VAL A 28 3.09 -5.01 3.43
CA VAL A 28 2.34 -3.75 3.58
C VAL A 28 1.41 -3.52 2.39
N GLY A 29 1.89 -3.76 1.17
CA GLY A 29 1.08 -3.62 -0.04
C GLY A 29 -0.07 -4.62 -0.10
N GLN A 30 0.16 -5.89 0.24
CA GLN A 30 -0.91 -6.91 0.32
C GLN A 30 -2.02 -6.50 1.29
N ILE A 31 -1.65 -5.99 2.45
CA ILE A 31 -2.63 -5.52 3.44
C ILE A 31 -3.32 -4.24 2.94
N ALA A 32 -2.61 -3.34 2.25
CA ALA A 32 -3.20 -2.14 1.68
C ALA A 32 -4.23 -2.46 0.59
N VAL A 33 -4.00 -3.50 -0.24
CA VAL A 33 -5.00 -4.01 -1.21
C VAL A 33 -6.30 -4.38 -0.50
N GLN A 34 -6.22 -5.22 0.53
CA GLN A 34 -7.40 -5.65 1.28
C GLN A 34 -8.12 -4.47 1.97
N LEU A 35 -7.36 -3.55 2.57
CA LEU A 35 -7.93 -2.36 3.24
C LEU A 35 -8.58 -1.40 2.25
N ALA A 36 -8.02 -1.22 1.06
CA ALA A 36 -8.63 -0.41 0.00
C ALA A 36 -9.95 -1.05 -0.49
N ARG A 37 -10.00 -2.38 -0.61
CA ARG A 37 -11.26 -3.11 -0.88
C ARG A 37 -12.27 -2.94 0.23
N ILE A 38 -11.86 -3.03 1.48
CA ILE A 38 -12.73 -2.78 2.65
C ILE A 38 -13.28 -1.35 2.63
N ALA A 39 -12.49 -0.37 2.16
CA ALA A 39 -12.94 1.00 1.97
C ALA A 39 -13.91 1.19 0.79
N GLY A 40 -14.12 0.15 -0.03
CA GLY A 40 -15.07 0.15 -1.14
C GLY A 40 -14.50 0.67 -2.46
N ALA A 41 -13.19 0.72 -2.64
CA ALA A 41 -12.55 1.08 -3.89
C ALA A 41 -12.53 -0.10 -4.89
N HIS A 42 -12.40 0.23 -6.18
CA HIS A 42 -11.93 -0.68 -7.22
C HIS A 42 -10.41 -0.69 -7.19
N VAL A 43 -9.79 -1.85 -7.00
CA VAL A 43 -8.36 -1.94 -6.70
C VAL A 43 -7.58 -2.63 -7.80
N ALA A 44 -6.66 -1.90 -8.42
CA ALA A 44 -5.55 -2.46 -9.19
C ALA A 44 -4.32 -2.66 -8.29
N ALA A 45 -3.55 -3.71 -8.54
CA ALA A 45 -2.36 -4.07 -7.77
C ALA A 45 -1.20 -4.41 -8.72
N MET A 46 0.02 -3.95 -8.43
CA MET A 46 1.16 -4.06 -9.34
C MET A 46 2.44 -4.49 -8.62
N ASP A 47 3.07 -5.55 -9.11
CA ASP A 47 4.38 -6.05 -8.63
C ASP A 47 5.05 -6.89 -9.73
N PHE A 48 6.38 -6.96 -9.73
CA PHE A 48 7.14 -7.82 -10.64
C PHE A 48 6.99 -9.31 -10.33
N LEU A 49 6.77 -9.68 -9.07
CA LEU A 49 6.79 -11.06 -8.60
C LEU A 49 5.42 -11.74 -8.76
N PRO A 50 5.33 -12.83 -9.57
CA PRO A 50 4.06 -13.53 -9.83
C PRO A 50 3.32 -13.95 -8.55
N MET A 51 4.03 -14.57 -7.59
CA MET A 51 3.44 -15.02 -6.32
C MET A 51 2.75 -13.88 -5.58
N ARG A 52 3.33 -12.68 -5.60
CA ARG A 52 2.75 -11.51 -4.93
C ARG A 52 1.50 -11.00 -5.66
N ARG A 53 1.48 -11.07 -6.99
CA ARG A 53 0.29 -10.74 -7.79
C ARG A 53 -0.86 -11.72 -7.52
N GLU A 54 -0.57 -13.04 -7.48
CA GLU A 54 -1.56 -14.07 -7.13
C GLU A 54 -2.15 -13.85 -5.73
N LEU A 55 -1.32 -13.51 -4.77
CA LEU A 55 -1.77 -13.18 -3.41
C LEU A 55 -2.65 -11.91 -3.38
N ALA A 56 -2.32 -10.89 -4.17
CA ALA A 56 -3.11 -9.67 -4.25
C ALA A 56 -4.49 -9.93 -4.89
N GLU A 57 -4.56 -10.77 -5.93
CA GLU A 57 -5.81 -11.21 -6.54
C GLU A 57 -6.69 -11.94 -5.53
N ARG A 58 -6.12 -12.91 -4.80
CA ARG A 58 -6.81 -13.61 -3.70
C ARG A 58 -7.21 -12.67 -2.57
N GLY A 59 -6.45 -11.60 -2.35
CA GLY A 59 -6.73 -10.52 -1.38
C GLY A 59 -7.82 -9.55 -1.85
N GLY A 60 -8.35 -9.73 -3.07
CA GLY A 60 -9.46 -8.97 -3.61
C GLY A 60 -9.05 -7.82 -4.53
N ALA A 61 -7.84 -7.81 -5.10
CA ALA A 61 -7.53 -6.92 -6.21
C ALA A 61 -8.42 -7.28 -7.42
N ASP A 62 -9.02 -6.28 -8.05
CA ASP A 62 -9.85 -6.46 -9.25
C ASP A 62 -9.02 -6.59 -10.52
N LEU A 63 -7.80 -6.05 -10.50
CA LEU A 63 -6.81 -6.11 -11.58
C LEU A 63 -5.41 -6.31 -10.98
N VAL A 64 -4.63 -7.25 -11.52
CA VAL A 64 -3.22 -7.44 -11.15
C VAL A 64 -2.32 -7.22 -12.36
N LEU A 65 -1.21 -6.52 -12.16
CA LEU A 65 -0.37 -6.02 -13.25
C LEU A 65 1.10 -6.39 -13.02
N ASP A 66 1.77 -6.76 -14.11
CA ASP A 66 3.22 -6.74 -14.18
C ASP A 66 3.66 -5.35 -14.67
N PRO A 67 4.58 -4.64 -13.98
CA PRO A 67 5.07 -3.35 -14.45
C PRO A 67 5.76 -3.40 -15.80
N SER A 68 6.23 -4.59 -16.23
CA SER A 68 6.93 -4.81 -17.51
C SER A 68 6.00 -4.82 -18.74
N ASP A 69 4.68 -5.00 -18.52
CA ASP A 69 3.69 -5.25 -19.59
C ASP A 69 2.91 -4.00 -20.02
N ASP A 70 3.51 -2.81 -19.92
CA ASP A 70 2.84 -1.52 -20.19
C ASP A 70 1.46 -1.39 -19.50
N PRO A 71 1.45 -1.18 -18.20
CA PRO A 71 0.23 -1.21 -17.39
C PRO A 71 -0.74 -0.01 -17.66
N VAL A 72 -0.31 0.98 -18.44
CA VAL A 72 -1.08 2.22 -18.64
C VAL A 72 -2.40 1.95 -19.35
N GLU A 73 -2.39 1.21 -20.47
CA GLU A 73 -3.61 0.90 -21.21
C GLU A 73 -4.53 -0.05 -20.42
N ALA A 74 -3.96 -1.03 -19.71
CA ALA A 74 -4.73 -1.93 -18.86
C ALA A 74 -5.47 -1.16 -17.74
N VAL A 75 -4.81 -0.20 -17.10
CA VAL A 75 -5.43 0.67 -16.09
C VAL A 75 -6.49 1.58 -16.73
N LYS A 76 -6.25 2.09 -17.93
CA LYS A 76 -7.24 2.92 -18.64
C LYS A 76 -8.52 2.14 -18.95
N GLU A 77 -8.39 0.90 -19.40
CA GLU A 77 -9.54 0.01 -19.62
C GLU A 77 -10.25 -0.30 -18.29
N PHE A 78 -9.52 -0.72 -17.28
CA PHE A 78 -10.03 -1.01 -15.94
C PHE A 78 -10.82 0.17 -15.35
N THR A 79 -10.31 1.37 -15.50
CA THR A 79 -10.96 2.60 -15.01
C THR A 79 -12.04 3.14 -15.97
N ARG A 80 -12.34 2.44 -17.06
CA ARG A 80 -13.30 2.88 -18.09
C ARG A 80 -12.96 4.26 -18.68
N GLY A 81 -11.67 4.58 -18.75
CA GLY A 81 -11.15 5.86 -19.22
C GLY A 81 -11.15 7.00 -18.21
N TYR A 82 -11.68 6.80 -16.99
CA TYR A 82 -11.67 7.86 -15.96
C TYR A 82 -10.29 8.10 -15.36
N GLY A 83 -9.40 7.11 -15.40
CA GLY A 83 -8.11 7.14 -14.73
C GLY A 83 -8.20 6.85 -13.23
N LEU A 84 -7.04 6.80 -12.58
CA LEU A 84 -6.93 6.54 -11.15
C LEU A 84 -7.29 7.78 -10.33
N ASP A 85 -8.02 7.58 -9.24
CA ASP A 85 -8.28 8.59 -8.21
C ASP A 85 -7.14 8.69 -7.20
N CYS A 86 -6.53 7.55 -6.89
CA CYS A 86 -5.40 7.49 -5.97
C CYS A 86 -4.47 6.31 -6.26
N ALA A 87 -3.22 6.44 -5.79
CA ALA A 87 -2.25 5.35 -5.79
C ALA A 87 -1.49 5.31 -4.47
N ILE A 88 -0.97 4.12 -4.12
CA ILE A 88 -0.10 3.90 -2.98
C ILE A 88 1.16 3.19 -3.45
N ILE A 89 2.32 3.78 -3.20
CA ILE A 89 3.62 3.12 -3.36
C ILE A 89 4.01 2.49 -2.02
N ALA A 90 4.25 1.17 -2.01
CA ALA A 90 4.57 0.38 -0.82
C ALA A 90 5.85 -0.44 -0.99
N PHE A 91 6.88 0.15 -1.56
CA PHE A 91 8.21 -0.46 -1.71
C PHE A 91 9.32 0.53 -1.34
N GLY A 92 10.57 0.05 -1.28
CA GLY A 92 11.77 0.87 -1.11
C GLY A 92 12.64 0.87 -2.36
N GLY A 93 13.53 1.85 -2.49
CA GLY A 93 14.44 2.00 -3.62
C GLY A 93 14.01 3.07 -4.62
N ASP A 94 14.53 3.02 -5.84
CA ASP A 94 14.20 4.01 -6.87
C ASP A 94 12.80 3.76 -7.45
N GLY A 95 11.93 4.72 -7.24
CA GLY A 95 10.54 4.75 -7.72
C GLY A 95 10.32 5.77 -8.84
N THR A 96 11.37 6.31 -9.44
CA THR A 96 11.27 7.40 -10.43
C THR A 96 10.39 6.99 -11.61
N GLU A 97 10.64 5.84 -12.20
CA GLU A 97 9.85 5.32 -13.32
C GLU A 97 8.41 5.01 -12.89
N THR A 98 8.24 4.41 -11.71
CA THR A 98 6.93 4.10 -11.13
C THR A 98 6.07 5.35 -10.96
N VAL A 99 6.62 6.44 -10.43
CA VAL A 99 5.89 7.72 -10.28
C VAL A 99 5.49 8.27 -11.65
N GLN A 100 6.35 8.15 -12.67
CA GLN A 100 6.02 8.57 -14.03
C GLN A 100 4.92 7.69 -14.66
N GLN A 101 4.96 6.37 -14.45
CA GLN A 101 3.88 5.48 -14.89
C GLN A 101 2.56 5.82 -14.20
N ILE A 102 2.57 5.96 -12.87
CA ILE A 102 1.38 6.35 -12.10
C ILE A 102 0.82 7.67 -12.63
N ALA A 103 1.66 8.68 -12.89
CA ALA A 103 1.21 9.96 -13.41
C ALA A 103 0.49 9.82 -14.77
N ARG A 104 0.89 8.87 -15.62
CA ARG A 104 0.20 8.58 -16.90
C ARG A 104 -1.15 7.87 -16.72
N MET A 105 -1.33 7.17 -15.61
CA MET A 105 -2.56 6.43 -15.27
C MET A 105 -3.58 7.27 -14.51
N MET A 106 -3.17 8.43 -13.96
CA MET A 106 -4.06 9.28 -13.17
C MET A 106 -5.13 9.94 -14.01
N LYS A 107 -6.25 10.25 -13.39
CA LYS A 107 -7.33 11.02 -13.97
C LYS A 107 -6.85 12.39 -14.47
N LEU A 108 -7.49 12.86 -15.54
CA LEU A 108 -7.18 14.14 -16.18
C LEU A 108 -8.36 15.11 -16.04
N THR A 109 -8.04 16.39 -15.89
CA THR A 109 -9.01 17.46 -16.13
C THR A 109 -9.29 17.58 -17.63
N PRO A 110 -10.39 18.26 -18.05
CA PRO A 110 -10.71 18.47 -19.48
C PRO A 110 -9.60 19.18 -20.27
N ASP A 111 -8.79 19.99 -19.61
CA ASP A 111 -7.64 20.68 -20.19
C ASP A 111 -6.31 19.87 -20.08
N GLY A 112 -6.41 18.59 -19.68
CA GLY A 112 -5.29 17.64 -19.72
C GLY A 112 -4.36 17.64 -18.52
N HIS A 113 -4.71 18.31 -17.42
CA HIS A 113 -3.90 18.27 -16.21
C HIS A 113 -4.15 17.00 -15.40
N ARG A 114 -3.07 16.34 -14.97
CA ARG A 114 -3.13 15.17 -14.08
C ARG A 114 -3.59 15.58 -12.70
N MET A 115 -4.52 14.81 -12.17
CA MET A 115 -5.10 15.00 -10.84
C MET A 115 -5.02 13.69 -10.05
N GLY A 116 -5.33 13.74 -8.78
CA GLY A 116 -5.40 12.56 -7.91
C GLY A 116 -4.40 12.59 -6.79
N ARG A 117 -4.36 11.52 -6.01
CA ARG A 117 -3.57 11.43 -4.78
C ARG A 117 -2.57 10.29 -4.89
N LEU A 118 -1.32 10.54 -4.51
CA LEU A 118 -0.28 9.54 -4.42
C LEU A 118 0.24 9.49 -2.98
N ALA A 119 -0.01 8.41 -2.26
CA ALA A 119 0.59 8.16 -0.96
C ALA A 119 1.84 7.28 -1.12
N ILE A 120 2.91 7.63 -0.40
CA ILE A 120 4.16 6.88 -0.41
C ILE A 120 4.42 6.36 0.99
N VAL A 121 4.38 5.03 1.15
CA VAL A 121 4.73 4.31 2.35
C VAL A 121 5.95 3.43 2.10
N GLY A 122 6.95 3.52 2.97
CA GLY A 122 8.23 2.87 2.77
C GLY A 122 9.34 3.84 2.34
N GLY A 123 10.42 3.30 1.80
CA GLY A 123 11.64 4.03 1.48
C GLY A 123 11.83 4.32 -0.02
N ALA A 124 10.75 4.54 -0.77
CA ALA A 124 10.87 4.88 -2.19
C ALA A 124 11.42 6.30 -2.37
N ASN A 125 12.43 6.40 -3.21
CA ASN A 125 13.02 7.66 -3.67
C ASN A 125 12.64 7.87 -5.13
N PHE A 126 12.43 9.12 -5.52
CA PHE A 126 12.19 9.45 -6.93
C PHE A 126 12.72 10.82 -7.28
N GLN A 127 13.15 10.98 -8.53
CA GLN A 127 13.63 12.22 -9.10
C GLN A 127 12.76 12.58 -10.30
N THR A 128 12.33 13.83 -10.36
CA THR A 128 11.59 14.35 -11.51
C THR A 128 12.22 15.65 -12.01
N LYS A 129 12.52 15.68 -13.30
CA LYS A 129 12.89 16.93 -13.96
C LYS A 129 11.60 17.65 -14.36
N GLY A 130 11.53 18.97 -14.10
CA GLY A 130 10.32 19.74 -14.43
C GLY A 130 9.11 19.25 -13.64
N TRP A 131 9.20 19.27 -12.35
CA TRP A 131 8.21 18.76 -11.39
C TRP A 131 6.74 19.02 -11.76
N PRO A 132 6.30 20.27 -12.07
CA PRO A 132 4.91 20.50 -12.41
C PRO A 132 4.47 19.80 -13.70
N VAL A 133 5.39 19.67 -14.67
CA VAL A 133 5.09 19.02 -15.96
C VAL A 133 5.02 17.50 -15.80
N ALA A 134 5.88 16.92 -14.96
CA ALA A 134 5.96 15.48 -14.77
C ALA A 134 4.75 14.91 -14.02
N VAL A 135 4.29 15.58 -12.97
CA VAL A 135 3.25 15.08 -12.06
C VAL A 135 1.95 15.88 -12.10
N GLY A 136 1.91 17.02 -12.78
CA GLY A 136 0.73 17.88 -12.86
C GLY A 136 0.29 18.39 -11.48
N ASN A 137 -1.01 18.34 -11.25
CA ASN A 137 -1.64 18.75 -10.00
C ASN A 137 -1.93 17.56 -9.07
N MET A 138 -1.10 16.50 -9.13
CA MET A 138 -1.20 15.38 -8.21
C MET A 138 -0.82 15.80 -6.79
N ASP A 139 -1.58 15.34 -5.83
CA ASP A 139 -1.33 15.54 -4.41
C ASP A 139 -0.45 14.40 -3.88
N ILE A 140 0.85 14.65 -3.72
CA ILE A 140 1.83 13.64 -3.27
C ILE A 140 2.02 13.73 -1.77
N ARG A 141 1.73 12.64 -1.07
CA ARG A 141 1.64 12.58 0.39
C ARG A 141 2.56 11.52 0.97
N PRO A 142 3.50 11.88 1.85
CA PRO A 142 4.24 10.87 2.61
C PRO A 142 3.30 10.17 3.61
N SER A 143 3.50 8.86 3.79
CA SER A 143 2.88 8.07 4.84
C SER A 143 3.97 7.45 5.70
N SER A 144 4.19 8.03 6.87
CA SER A 144 5.22 7.58 7.80
C SER A 144 4.60 6.75 8.92
N ARG A 145 5.11 5.53 9.09
CA ARG A 145 4.79 4.66 10.23
C ARG A 145 3.27 4.42 10.37
N PRO A 146 2.77 3.93 11.51
CA PRO A 146 1.33 3.75 11.72
C PRO A 146 0.61 5.03 12.20
N GLY A 147 1.15 6.22 11.98
CA GLY A 147 0.52 7.49 12.38
C GLY A 147 1.00 8.04 13.73
N PRO A 148 0.31 9.04 14.27
CA PRO A 148 0.67 9.68 15.54
C PRO A 148 0.70 8.71 16.73
N GLY A 149 1.63 8.94 17.65
CA GLY A 149 1.84 8.13 18.86
C GLY A 149 3.04 7.19 18.79
N TYR A 150 3.46 6.77 17.62
CA TYR A 150 4.62 5.92 17.44
C TYR A 150 5.91 6.71 17.71
N HIS A 151 6.66 6.31 18.76
CA HIS A 151 7.81 7.02 19.32
C HIS A 151 7.49 8.35 20.02
N ASP A 152 6.28 8.52 20.51
CA ASP A 152 5.95 9.53 21.50
C ASP A 152 5.94 8.88 22.89
N GLU A 153 6.97 9.14 23.70
CA GLU A 153 7.16 8.53 25.02
C GLU A 153 5.96 8.75 25.95
N ALA A 154 5.41 9.95 25.94
CA ALA A 154 4.25 10.26 26.80
C ALA A 154 3.02 9.46 26.39
N TRP A 155 2.80 9.26 25.07
CA TRP A 155 1.72 8.45 24.53
C TRP A 155 1.95 6.96 24.79
N GLU A 156 3.17 6.46 24.62
CA GLU A 156 3.55 5.07 24.92
C GLU A 156 3.34 4.72 26.40
N HIS A 157 3.48 5.71 27.30
CA HIS A 157 3.18 5.58 28.73
C HIS A 157 1.72 5.93 29.10
N GLY A 158 0.82 6.00 28.13
CA GLY A 158 -0.63 6.08 28.35
C GLY A 158 -1.26 7.46 28.26
N ARG A 159 -0.49 8.54 27.99
CA ARG A 159 -1.08 9.83 27.69
C ARG A 159 -1.66 9.82 26.29
N ASP A 160 -2.97 9.93 26.18
CA ASP A 160 -3.61 9.97 24.86
C ASP A 160 -3.66 11.40 24.30
N TYR A 161 -3.77 11.51 22.97
CA TYR A 161 -4.00 12.78 22.29
C TYR A 161 -5.47 13.18 22.40
N PRO A 162 -5.78 14.50 22.37
CA PRO A 162 -7.16 14.95 22.27
C PRO A 162 -7.83 14.41 20.98
N PRO A 163 -8.88 13.57 21.07
CA PRO A 163 -9.46 12.90 19.89
C PRO A 163 -10.02 13.87 18.84
N VAL A 164 -10.36 15.09 19.26
CA VAL A 164 -10.86 16.14 18.35
C VAL A 164 -9.78 16.59 17.35
N PHE A 165 -8.51 16.60 17.78
CA PHE A 165 -7.39 17.05 16.95
C PHE A 165 -6.60 15.90 16.32
N VAL A 166 -6.51 14.76 17.01
CA VAL A 166 -5.78 13.58 16.55
C VAL A 166 -6.69 12.37 16.61
N GLN A 167 -7.49 12.19 15.56
CA GLN A 167 -8.50 11.12 15.52
C GLN A 167 -7.92 9.73 15.30
N TRP A 168 -6.79 9.63 14.59
CA TRP A 168 -6.21 8.35 14.17
C TRP A 168 -4.78 8.21 14.68
N THR A 169 -4.69 7.81 15.94
CA THR A 169 -3.43 7.43 16.58
C THR A 169 -2.99 6.04 16.14
N THR A 170 -1.74 5.70 16.38
CA THR A 170 -1.21 4.33 16.21
C THR A 170 -2.08 3.30 16.91
N ARG A 171 -2.51 3.56 18.17
CA ARG A 171 -3.40 2.67 18.93
C ARG A 171 -4.70 2.40 18.20
N ARG A 172 -5.41 3.46 17.81
CA ARG A 172 -6.69 3.32 17.12
C ARG A 172 -6.55 2.57 15.79
N GLN A 173 -5.46 2.78 15.06
CA GLN A 173 -5.20 2.04 13.83
C GLN A 173 -4.90 0.57 14.09
N MET A 174 -4.18 0.24 15.17
CA MET A 174 -3.94 -1.14 15.59
C MET A 174 -5.24 -1.83 16.01
N GLU A 175 -6.05 -1.19 16.84
CA GLU A 175 -7.37 -1.70 17.26
C GLU A 175 -8.27 -1.99 16.06
N GLU A 176 -8.32 -1.08 15.08
CA GLU A 176 -9.16 -1.24 13.89
C GLU A 176 -8.66 -2.38 12.99
N THR A 177 -7.35 -2.51 12.79
CA THR A 177 -6.80 -3.62 11.99
C THR A 177 -6.98 -4.98 12.68
N LEU A 178 -6.88 -5.05 14.01
CA LEU A 178 -7.18 -6.25 14.78
C LEU A 178 -8.67 -6.62 14.68
N ARG A 179 -9.55 -5.63 14.73
CA ARG A 179 -10.98 -5.84 14.54
C ARG A 179 -11.29 -6.43 13.15
N PHE A 180 -10.73 -5.87 12.08
CA PHE A 180 -10.90 -6.41 10.73
C PHE A 180 -10.37 -7.84 10.60
N ALA A 181 -9.25 -8.15 11.26
CA ALA A 181 -8.72 -9.51 11.29
C ALA A 181 -9.65 -10.48 12.05
N ALA A 182 -10.17 -10.07 13.21
CA ALA A 182 -11.10 -10.86 14.01
C ALA A 182 -12.44 -11.10 13.29
N GLU A 183 -12.92 -10.13 12.50
CA GLU A 183 -14.11 -10.23 11.67
C GLU A 183 -13.88 -11.05 10.37
N GLY A 184 -12.66 -11.52 10.10
CA GLY A 184 -12.29 -12.23 8.88
C GLY A 184 -12.28 -11.36 7.61
N ARG A 185 -12.38 -10.03 7.76
CA ARG A 185 -12.35 -9.08 6.65
C ARG A 185 -10.93 -8.80 6.17
N LEU A 186 -9.94 -8.94 7.06
CA LEU A 186 -8.52 -8.86 6.75
C LEU A 186 -7.91 -10.27 6.87
N GLN A 187 -7.57 -10.86 5.73
CA GLN A 187 -7.10 -12.24 5.62
C GLN A 187 -5.57 -12.26 5.69
N LEU A 188 -5.02 -12.43 6.89
CA LEU A 188 -3.58 -12.40 7.11
C LEU A 188 -2.92 -13.77 6.93
N GLU A 189 -3.68 -14.86 7.16
CA GLU A 189 -3.16 -16.23 7.09
C GLU A 189 -2.57 -16.57 5.71
N MET A 190 -3.19 -16.10 4.65
CA MET A 190 -2.73 -16.34 3.28
C MET A 190 -1.38 -15.65 2.96
N LEU A 191 -0.98 -14.67 3.76
CA LEU A 191 0.28 -13.95 3.59
C LEU A 191 1.46 -14.64 4.29
N ILE A 192 1.19 -15.69 5.09
CA ILE A 192 2.22 -16.43 5.81
C ILE A 192 2.76 -17.54 4.91
N THR A 193 3.98 -17.36 4.42
CA THR A 193 4.65 -18.32 3.55
C THR A 193 5.48 -19.32 4.32
N HIS A 194 6.04 -18.94 5.48
CA HIS A 194 6.93 -19.79 6.28
C HIS A 194 6.51 -19.80 7.76
N ARG A 195 6.61 -20.98 8.37
CA ARG A 195 6.38 -21.18 9.80
C ARG A 195 7.56 -22.00 10.34
N LEU A 196 8.46 -21.34 11.03
CA LEU A 196 9.72 -21.92 11.51
C LEU A 196 9.78 -21.94 13.05
N PRO A 197 10.50 -22.87 13.65
CA PRO A 197 10.91 -22.76 15.05
C PRO A 197 11.70 -21.47 15.29
N LEU A 198 11.63 -20.92 16.48
CA LEU A 198 12.40 -19.72 16.85
C LEU A 198 13.91 -19.93 16.68
N ALA A 199 14.40 -21.16 16.89
CA ALA A 199 15.81 -21.50 16.70
C ALA A 199 16.29 -21.28 15.24
N ASP A 200 15.38 -21.37 14.27
CA ASP A 200 15.67 -21.26 12.84
C ASP A 200 15.41 -19.84 12.30
N PHE A 201 15.44 -18.83 13.18
CA PHE A 201 15.16 -17.44 12.79
C PHE A 201 16.06 -16.94 11.66
N ALA A 202 17.33 -17.40 11.61
CA ALA A 202 18.28 -17.00 10.58
C ALA A 202 17.86 -17.51 9.19
N GLU A 203 17.30 -18.73 9.09
CA GLU A 203 16.73 -19.26 7.86
C GLU A 203 15.54 -18.42 7.39
N GLY A 204 14.65 -18.07 8.30
CA GLY A 204 13.51 -17.22 7.98
C GLY A 204 13.90 -15.81 7.53
N ALA A 205 14.94 -15.24 8.14
CA ALA A 205 15.48 -13.95 7.71
C ALA A 205 16.14 -14.03 6.34
N GLU A 206 16.91 -15.08 6.09
CA GLU A 206 17.57 -15.33 4.79
C GLU A 206 16.54 -15.52 3.66
N ALA A 207 15.49 -16.30 3.90
CA ALA A 207 14.42 -16.50 2.91
C ALA A 207 13.76 -15.18 2.47
N LEU A 208 13.52 -14.25 3.41
CA LEU A 208 12.94 -12.94 3.08
C LEU A 208 13.85 -12.06 2.20
N VAL A 209 15.16 -12.25 2.28
CA VAL A 209 16.16 -11.48 1.52
C VAL A 209 16.48 -12.14 0.20
N SER A 210 16.73 -13.45 0.21
CA SER A 210 17.27 -14.19 -0.94
C SER A 210 16.20 -14.82 -1.82
N GLU A 211 14.98 -15.04 -1.28
CA GLU A 211 13.89 -15.70 -1.98
C GLU A 211 12.61 -14.84 -2.06
N PRO A 212 12.67 -13.59 -2.53
CA PRO A 212 11.50 -12.70 -2.54
C PRO A 212 10.34 -13.21 -3.42
N GLY A 213 10.61 -14.18 -4.29
CA GLY A 213 9.60 -14.82 -5.15
C GLY A 213 8.78 -15.90 -4.44
N SER A 214 9.23 -16.42 -3.28
CA SER A 214 8.57 -17.48 -2.51
C SER A 214 8.33 -17.09 -1.05
N ALA A 215 9.06 -16.12 -0.53
CA ALA A 215 8.96 -15.66 0.86
C ALA A 215 8.27 -14.29 0.97
N LEU A 216 7.26 -14.20 1.85
CA LEU A 216 6.54 -12.96 2.15
C LEU A 216 6.33 -12.76 3.64
N GLY A 217 5.59 -13.64 4.28
CA GLY A 217 5.35 -13.62 5.73
C GLY A 217 6.02 -14.80 6.40
N VAL A 218 6.92 -14.53 7.35
CA VAL A 218 7.61 -15.56 8.15
C VAL A 218 7.13 -15.44 9.59
N ILE A 219 6.64 -16.54 10.15
CA ILE A 219 6.27 -16.66 11.56
C ILE A 219 7.24 -17.58 12.26
N LEU A 220 7.79 -17.13 13.38
CA LEU A 220 8.60 -17.91 14.27
C LEU A 220 7.76 -18.44 15.44
N LYS A 221 7.85 -19.72 15.70
CA LYS A 221 7.16 -20.39 16.82
C LYS A 221 8.14 -20.69 17.95
N PRO A 222 7.76 -20.48 19.21
CA PRO A 222 8.56 -20.87 20.36
C PRO A 222 8.88 -22.35 20.40
#